data_28a8b2ba5a6d9ff54770c6293f8b4c7f
#
_entry.id   28a8b2ba5a6d9ff54770c6293f8b4c7f
#
_cell.length_a   1.000
_cell.length_b   1.000
_cell.length_c   1.000
_cell.angle_alpha   90.00
_cell.angle_beta   90.00
_cell.angle_gamma   90.00
#
_symmetry.space_group_name_H-M   'P 1'
#
loop_
_entity.id
_entity.type
_entity.pdbx_description
1 polymer ?
#
loop_
_entity_poly.entity_id
_entity_poly.type
_entity_poly.pdbx_seq_one_letter_code
_entity_poly.pdbx_strand_id
1 'polypeptide(L)'
;MLQSPEDLFRVRAIADDIWPKTFREILSPEQIVYMMKMMYSPEVMARELAEGYSFELLVIDGKDAGYMVYAPYEEPGMMKLHKLYLLEEYQGKGFGQKMLRHVAERAEERGFTSVILAVNKQNIKAQKAYERFGFEHYKSVQIDIGNGFIMDDYWLRYAMKE
;
A
#
# COMPACT_ATOMS: atom_id res chain seq x y z
N MET A 1 14.58 -4.14 3.62
CA MET A 1 13.44 -5.05 3.72
C MET A 1 13.33 -5.62 5.12
N LEU A 2 12.14 -5.63 5.71
CA LEU A 2 11.93 -6.19 7.05
C LEU A 2 11.89 -7.71 6.96
N GLN A 3 12.58 -8.40 7.86
CA GLN A 3 12.71 -9.85 7.81
C GLN A 3 12.17 -10.56 9.05
N SER A 4 11.81 -9.82 10.09
CA SER A 4 11.39 -10.37 11.37
C SER A 4 9.97 -9.93 11.70
N PRO A 5 9.12 -10.81 12.28
CA PRO A 5 7.81 -10.39 12.76
C PRO A 5 7.86 -9.23 13.76
N GLU A 6 8.94 -9.11 14.54
CA GLU A 6 9.10 -8.00 15.49
C GLU A 6 9.22 -6.65 14.77
N ASP A 7 9.83 -6.61 13.60
CA ASP A 7 9.95 -5.38 12.81
C ASP A 7 8.60 -4.89 12.32
N LEU A 8 7.62 -5.78 12.20
CA LEU A 8 6.28 -5.44 11.72
C LEU A 8 5.51 -4.53 12.69
N PHE A 9 5.91 -4.47 13.97
CA PHE A 9 5.33 -3.52 14.91
C PHE A 9 5.57 -2.07 14.49
N ARG A 10 6.67 -1.81 13.81
CA ARG A 10 6.98 -0.47 13.29
C ARG A 10 5.99 -0.08 12.19
N VAL A 11 5.65 -1.01 11.32
CA VAL A 11 4.62 -0.82 10.29
C VAL A 11 3.26 -0.58 10.95
N ARG A 12 2.89 -1.40 11.93
CA ARG A 12 1.62 -1.26 12.63
C ARG A 12 1.50 0.09 13.34
N ALA A 13 2.58 0.57 13.95
CA ALA A 13 2.58 1.86 14.63
C ALA A 13 2.27 3.01 13.68
N ILE A 14 2.84 2.99 12.47
CA ILE A 14 2.53 3.98 11.44
C ILE A 14 1.08 3.84 10.97
N ALA A 15 0.62 2.61 10.73
CA ALA A 15 -0.74 2.36 10.27
C ALA A 15 -1.78 2.84 11.28
N ASP A 16 -1.55 2.61 12.57
CA ASP A 16 -2.45 3.07 13.65
C ASP A 16 -2.58 4.60 13.67
N ASP A 17 -1.52 5.32 13.29
CA ASP A 17 -1.53 6.78 13.21
C ASP A 17 -2.25 7.25 11.94
N ILE A 18 -1.85 6.74 10.77
CA ILE A 18 -2.25 7.32 9.48
C ILE A 18 -3.63 6.87 8.99
N TRP A 19 -4.05 5.63 9.28
CA TRP A 19 -5.30 5.10 8.75
C TRP A 19 -6.53 5.88 9.20
N PRO A 20 -6.73 6.18 10.49
CA PRO A 20 -7.87 6.99 10.89
C PRO A 20 -7.87 8.37 10.26
N LYS A 21 -6.72 8.98 10.09
CA LYS A 21 -6.59 10.30 9.47
C LYS A 21 -6.91 10.28 7.99
N THR A 22 -6.44 9.26 7.27
CA THR A 22 -6.65 9.13 5.83
C THR A 22 -8.10 8.82 5.48
N PHE A 23 -8.74 7.95 6.24
CA PHE A 23 -10.03 7.37 5.88
C PHE A 23 -11.23 7.86 6.68
N ARG A 24 -11.04 8.75 7.67
CA ARG A 24 -12.17 9.19 8.54
C ARG A 24 -13.33 9.82 7.79
N GLU A 25 -13.10 10.44 6.64
CA GLU A 25 -14.15 11.04 5.81
C GLU A 25 -14.62 10.13 4.69
N ILE A 26 -13.98 8.99 4.51
CA ILE A 26 -14.23 8.04 3.44
C ILE A 26 -14.95 6.80 3.96
N LEU A 27 -14.50 6.29 5.11
CA LEU A 27 -15.00 5.06 5.72
C LEU A 27 -15.57 5.33 7.10
N SER A 28 -16.54 4.52 7.54
CA SER A 28 -17.03 4.59 8.91
C SER A 28 -15.96 4.19 9.91
N PRO A 29 -16.03 4.68 11.18
CA PRO A 29 -15.08 4.24 12.21
C PRO A 29 -15.06 2.72 12.37
N GLU A 30 -16.23 2.09 12.28
CA GLU A 30 -16.38 0.64 12.40
C GLU A 30 -15.67 -0.10 11.27
N GLN A 31 -15.77 0.41 10.05
CA GLN A 31 -15.08 -0.17 8.90
C GLN A 31 -13.57 -0.01 8.99
N ILE A 32 -13.09 1.14 9.48
CA ILE A 32 -11.66 1.36 9.70
C ILE A 32 -11.12 0.33 10.70
N VAL A 33 -11.79 0.14 11.83
CA VAL A 33 -11.38 -0.86 12.83
C VAL A 33 -11.36 -2.26 12.23
N TYR A 34 -12.41 -2.61 11.48
CA TYR A 34 -12.52 -3.92 10.84
C TYR A 34 -11.38 -4.16 9.85
N MET A 35 -11.11 -3.18 8.99
CA MET A 35 -10.05 -3.30 7.98
C MET A 35 -8.66 -3.32 8.62
N MET A 36 -8.44 -2.52 9.66
CA MET A 36 -7.17 -2.55 10.40
C MET A 36 -6.90 -3.93 10.97
N LYS A 37 -7.90 -4.56 11.56
CA LYS A 37 -7.78 -5.91 12.10
C LYS A 37 -7.52 -6.94 11.00
N MET A 38 -8.24 -6.84 9.90
CA MET A 38 -8.13 -7.77 8.76
C MET A 38 -6.76 -7.67 8.08
N MET A 39 -6.20 -6.48 7.97
CA MET A 39 -5.00 -6.23 7.18
C MET A 39 -3.71 -6.12 7.99
N TYR A 40 -3.82 -5.73 9.25
CA TYR A 40 -2.65 -5.38 10.06
C TYR A 40 -2.56 -6.14 11.38
N SER A 41 -3.34 -7.20 11.58
CA SER A 41 -3.14 -8.03 12.77
C SER A 41 -1.75 -8.68 12.70
N PRO A 42 -1.09 -8.90 13.84
CA PRO A 42 0.23 -9.55 13.84
C PRO A 42 0.25 -10.88 13.08
N GLU A 43 -0.81 -11.67 13.21
CA GLU A 43 -0.93 -12.96 12.55
C GLU A 43 -0.99 -12.82 11.02
N VAL A 44 -1.75 -11.84 10.53
CA VAL A 44 -1.88 -11.59 9.09
C VAL A 44 -0.55 -11.11 8.51
N MET A 45 0.07 -10.14 9.15
CA MET A 45 1.34 -9.60 8.66
C MET A 45 2.46 -10.65 8.70
N ALA A 46 2.53 -11.46 9.75
CA ALA A 46 3.51 -12.52 9.83
C ALA A 46 3.31 -13.57 8.74
N ARG A 47 2.05 -13.92 8.45
CA ARG A 47 1.72 -14.83 7.37
C ARG A 47 2.13 -14.27 6.01
N GLU A 48 1.82 -13.00 5.75
CA GLU A 48 2.22 -12.34 4.51
C GLU A 48 3.73 -12.31 4.34
N LEU A 49 4.46 -12.00 5.40
CA LEU A 49 5.92 -12.02 5.38
C LEU A 49 6.46 -13.42 5.03
N ALA A 50 5.87 -14.46 5.64
CA ALA A 50 6.24 -15.86 5.37
C ALA A 50 5.89 -16.28 3.93
N GLU A 51 4.85 -15.71 3.35
CA GLU A 51 4.42 -15.97 1.97
C GLU A 51 5.25 -15.19 0.93
N GLY A 52 6.22 -14.41 1.36
CA GLY A 52 7.13 -13.70 0.46
C GLY A 52 6.74 -12.26 0.16
N TYR A 53 5.80 -11.68 0.90
CA TYR A 53 5.51 -10.25 0.79
C TYR A 53 6.71 -9.45 1.28
N SER A 54 7.04 -8.39 0.57
CA SER A 54 8.10 -7.47 0.95
C SER A 54 7.51 -6.32 1.77
N PHE A 55 7.98 -6.17 3.00
CA PHE A 55 7.64 -5.05 3.87
C PHE A 55 8.86 -4.14 3.97
N GLU A 56 8.69 -2.86 3.66
CA GLU A 56 9.78 -1.90 3.73
C GLU A 56 9.34 -0.62 4.44
N LEU A 57 10.25 -0.05 5.21
CA LEU A 57 10.03 1.21 5.90
C LEU A 57 10.79 2.33 5.19
N LEU A 58 10.16 3.50 5.13
CA LEU A 58 10.86 4.72 4.80
C LEU A 58 11.31 5.35 6.12
N VAL A 59 12.62 5.52 6.28
CA VAL A 59 13.22 6.10 7.48
C VAL A 59 13.87 7.43 7.09
N ILE A 60 13.52 8.50 7.79
CA ILE A 60 14.03 9.84 7.54
C ILE A 60 14.62 10.35 8.86
N ASP A 61 15.91 10.69 8.83
CA ASP A 61 16.64 11.19 10.01
C ASP A 61 16.44 10.27 11.25
N GLY A 62 16.49 8.95 11.02
CA GLY A 62 16.35 7.95 12.06
C GLY A 62 14.94 7.69 12.55
N LYS A 63 13.93 8.31 11.93
CA LYS A 63 12.52 8.16 12.30
C LYS A 63 11.74 7.42 11.23
N ASP A 64 10.84 6.55 11.65
CA ASP A 64 9.95 5.83 10.75
C ASP A 64 8.91 6.82 10.18
N ALA A 65 8.95 7.03 8.87
CA ALA A 65 8.13 8.03 8.19
C ALA A 65 7.01 7.44 7.36
N GLY A 66 7.18 6.23 6.88
CA GLY A 66 6.20 5.56 6.03
C GLY A 66 6.54 4.10 5.83
N TYR A 67 5.69 3.40 5.10
CA TYR A 67 5.91 2.00 4.79
C TYR A 67 5.26 1.62 3.46
N MET A 68 5.75 0.53 2.89
CA MET A 68 5.16 -0.07 1.69
C MET A 68 5.20 -1.59 1.79
N VAL A 69 4.20 -2.22 1.20
CA VAL A 69 4.09 -3.68 1.13
C VAL A 69 3.77 -4.06 -0.29
N TYR A 70 4.55 -4.94 -0.88
CA TYR A 70 4.35 -5.40 -2.25
C TYR A 70 4.72 -6.87 -2.40
N ALA A 71 4.10 -7.52 -3.39
CA ALA A 71 4.29 -8.94 -3.64
C ALA A 71 3.95 -9.27 -5.10
N PRO A 72 4.47 -10.39 -5.63
CA PRO A 72 4.03 -10.87 -6.94
C PRO A 72 2.52 -11.07 -6.97
N TYR A 73 1.89 -10.69 -8.08
CA TYR A 73 0.46 -10.94 -8.28
C TYR A 73 0.26 -12.24 -9.04
N GLU A 74 -0.97 -12.75 -9.03
CA GLU A 74 -1.32 -14.02 -9.69
C GLU A 74 -1.08 -13.99 -11.20
N GLU A 75 -1.34 -12.85 -11.85
CA GLU A 75 -1.08 -12.70 -13.28
C GLU A 75 0.43 -12.56 -13.51
N PRO A 76 0.99 -13.36 -14.45
CA PRO A 76 2.42 -13.27 -14.74
C PRO A 76 2.86 -11.87 -15.15
N GLY A 77 4.03 -11.48 -14.71
CA GLY A 77 4.61 -10.18 -15.03
C GLY A 77 4.13 -9.01 -14.21
N MET A 78 3.20 -9.23 -13.30
CA MET A 78 2.65 -8.17 -12.46
C MET A 78 3.12 -8.28 -11.01
N MET A 79 3.55 -7.16 -10.45
CA MET A 79 3.76 -7.00 -9.02
C MET A 79 2.65 -6.13 -8.45
N LYS A 80 2.07 -6.54 -7.34
CA LYS A 80 1.04 -5.73 -6.67
C LYS A 80 1.63 -4.95 -5.52
N LEU A 81 1.42 -3.63 -5.55
CA LEU A 81 1.69 -2.74 -4.43
C LEU A 81 0.45 -2.76 -3.53
N HIS A 82 0.53 -3.47 -2.42
CA HIS A 82 -0.60 -3.65 -1.52
C HIS A 82 -0.82 -2.46 -0.61
N LYS A 83 0.25 -1.82 -0.16
CA LYS A 83 0.19 -0.73 0.82
C LYS A 83 1.33 0.25 0.55
N LEU A 84 1.01 1.54 0.59
CA LEU A 84 1.99 2.61 0.55
C LEU A 84 1.41 3.79 1.32
N TYR A 85 1.97 4.07 2.48
CA TYR A 85 1.49 5.13 3.35
C TYR A 85 2.64 5.94 3.91
N LEU A 86 2.38 7.23 4.14
CA LEU A 86 3.35 8.19 4.61
C LEU A 86 2.68 9.04 5.69
N LEU A 87 3.36 9.21 6.83
CA LEU A 87 2.84 10.06 7.89
C LEU A 87 2.62 11.48 7.37
N GLU A 88 1.58 12.17 7.85
CA GLU A 88 1.19 13.50 7.37
C GLU A 88 2.33 14.50 7.36
N GLU A 89 3.15 14.48 8.40
CA GLU A 89 4.28 15.42 8.54
C GLU A 89 5.34 15.29 7.45
N TYR A 90 5.37 14.15 6.74
CA TYR A 90 6.30 13.90 5.65
C TYR A 90 5.67 14.02 4.27
N GLN A 91 4.36 14.27 4.20
CA GLN A 91 3.65 14.43 2.93
C GLN A 91 3.94 15.78 2.28
N GLY A 92 3.79 15.86 0.96
CA GLY A 92 4.00 17.09 0.22
C GLY A 92 5.46 17.48 -0.02
N LYS A 93 6.39 16.55 0.21
CA LYS A 93 7.84 16.78 0.09
C LYS A 93 8.51 15.89 -0.95
N GLY A 94 7.70 15.13 -1.72
CA GLY A 94 8.22 14.24 -2.76
C GLY A 94 8.57 12.84 -2.32
N PHE A 95 8.42 12.50 -1.05
CA PHE A 95 8.76 11.17 -0.54
C PHE A 95 7.86 10.07 -1.11
N GLY A 96 6.57 10.36 -1.31
CA GLY A 96 5.65 9.38 -1.91
C GLY A 96 6.08 8.97 -3.31
N GLN A 97 6.52 9.94 -4.12
CA GLN A 97 7.02 9.66 -5.46
C GLN A 97 8.31 8.83 -5.43
N LYS A 98 9.18 9.08 -4.46
CA LYS A 98 10.39 8.28 -4.26
C LYS A 98 10.07 6.85 -3.86
N MET A 99 9.05 6.66 -3.01
CA MET A 99 8.59 5.33 -2.63
C MET A 99 8.04 4.57 -3.83
N LEU A 100 7.23 5.21 -4.66
CA LEU A 100 6.69 4.60 -5.88
C LEU A 100 7.82 4.21 -6.84
N ARG A 101 8.82 5.07 -7.00
CA ARG A 101 9.98 4.78 -7.84
C ARG A 101 10.74 3.57 -7.30
N HIS A 102 10.92 3.49 -6.00
CA HIS A 102 11.60 2.35 -5.37
C HIS A 102 10.88 1.04 -5.66
N VAL A 103 9.55 1.01 -5.53
CA VAL A 103 8.76 -0.19 -5.83
C VAL A 103 8.89 -0.56 -7.32
N ALA A 104 8.81 0.42 -8.21
CA ALA A 104 8.95 0.19 -9.64
C ALA A 104 10.33 -0.38 -9.99
N GLU A 105 11.38 0.16 -9.38
CA GLU A 105 12.74 -0.34 -9.56
C GLU A 105 12.90 -1.77 -9.05
N ARG A 106 12.35 -2.08 -7.88
CA ARG A 106 12.36 -3.46 -7.35
C ARG A 106 11.62 -4.42 -8.27
N ALA A 107 10.47 -3.99 -8.80
CA ALA A 107 9.71 -4.80 -9.74
C ALA A 107 10.51 -5.08 -11.02
N GLU A 108 11.12 -4.05 -11.58
CA GLU A 108 11.94 -4.17 -12.78
C GLU A 108 13.13 -5.11 -12.58
N GLU A 109 13.85 -4.96 -11.47
CA GLU A 109 14.99 -5.81 -11.11
C GLU A 109 14.59 -7.28 -10.98
N ARG A 110 13.35 -7.56 -10.58
CA ARG A 110 12.82 -8.91 -10.43
C ARG A 110 12.15 -9.45 -11.68
N GLY A 111 12.22 -8.72 -12.80
CA GLY A 111 11.70 -9.15 -14.07
C GLY A 111 10.21 -8.93 -14.29
N PHE A 112 9.55 -8.15 -13.45
CA PHE A 112 8.15 -7.80 -13.65
C PHE A 112 8.02 -6.71 -14.72
N THR A 113 6.91 -6.71 -15.44
CA THR A 113 6.66 -5.75 -16.51
C THR A 113 5.68 -4.64 -16.11
N SER A 114 4.95 -4.83 -15.03
CA SER A 114 4.04 -3.81 -14.51
C SER A 114 3.86 -3.91 -13.00
N VAL A 115 3.44 -2.79 -12.42
CA VAL A 115 3.00 -2.71 -11.02
C VAL A 115 1.53 -2.34 -11.02
N ILE A 116 0.73 -3.06 -10.23
CA ILE A 116 -0.69 -2.75 -10.05
C ILE A 116 -0.96 -2.39 -8.60
N LEU A 117 -2.00 -1.62 -8.39
CA LEU A 117 -2.45 -1.26 -7.04
C LEU A 117 -3.96 -1.02 -7.04
N ALA A 118 -4.55 -1.10 -5.86
CA ALA A 118 -5.94 -0.74 -5.64
C ALA A 118 -5.99 0.53 -4.77
N VAL A 119 -6.86 1.46 -5.11
CA VAL A 119 -7.06 2.69 -4.35
C VAL A 119 -8.55 2.97 -4.21
N ASN A 120 -8.96 3.39 -3.01
CA ASN A 120 -10.36 3.72 -2.77
C ASN A 120 -10.81 4.82 -3.72
N LYS A 121 -12.00 4.68 -4.32
CA LYS A 121 -12.54 5.64 -5.28
C LYS A 121 -12.69 7.04 -4.72
N GLN A 122 -12.82 7.18 -3.40
CA GLN A 122 -12.94 8.47 -2.74
C GLN A 122 -11.61 9.05 -2.26
N ASN A 123 -10.53 8.28 -2.36
CA ASN A 123 -9.20 8.77 -1.98
C ASN A 123 -8.57 9.50 -3.16
N ILE A 124 -9.07 10.70 -3.44
CA ILE A 124 -8.67 11.49 -4.61
C ILE A 124 -7.21 11.91 -4.53
N LYS A 125 -6.73 12.24 -3.34
CA LYS A 125 -5.34 12.66 -3.13
C LYS A 125 -4.36 11.56 -3.55
N ALA A 126 -4.63 10.32 -3.14
CA ALA A 126 -3.79 9.18 -3.51
C ALA A 126 -3.88 8.91 -5.01
N GLN A 127 -5.07 8.97 -5.59
CA GLN A 127 -5.26 8.77 -7.04
C GLN A 127 -4.40 9.75 -7.84
N LYS A 128 -4.41 11.03 -7.45
CA LYS A 128 -3.62 12.05 -8.14
C LYS A 128 -2.12 11.78 -8.04
N ALA A 129 -1.66 11.32 -6.87
CA ALA A 129 -0.24 10.98 -6.67
C ALA A 129 0.17 9.81 -7.57
N TYR A 130 -0.66 8.80 -7.68
CA TYR A 130 -0.38 7.65 -8.54
C TYR A 130 -0.40 8.04 -10.02
N GLU A 131 -1.39 8.84 -10.45
CA GLU A 131 -1.48 9.34 -11.83
C GLU A 131 -0.24 10.19 -12.19
N ARG A 132 0.21 11.03 -11.26
CA ARG A 132 1.42 11.85 -11.47
C ARG A 132 2.65 10.99 -11.70
N PHE A 133 2.74 9.83 -11.05
CA PHE A 133 3.84 8.90 -11.26
C PHE A 133 3.78 8.22 -12.63
N GLY A 134 2.58 8.01 -13.15
CA GLY A 134 2.38 7.35 -14.43
C GLY A 134 1.42 6.15 -14.38
N PHE A 135 0.75 5.95 -13.28
CA PHE A 135 -0.29 4.91 -13.19
C PHE A 135 -1.52 5.32 -13.99
N GLU A 136 -2.14 4.36 -14.65
CA GLU A 136 -3.36 4.54 -15.41
C GLU A 136 -4.48 3.66 -14.89
N HIS A 137 -5.71 4.09 -15.08
CA HIS A 137 -6.88 3.29 -14.69
C HIS A 137 -6.88 1.98 -15.48
N TYR A 138 -7.11 0.89 -14.75
CA TYR A 138 -7.07 -0.45 -15.29
C TYR A 138 -8.45 -1.11 -15.16
N LYS A 139 -9.08 -1.06 -14.00
CA LYS A 139 -10.45 -1.55 -13.78
C LYS A 139 -11.04 -0.97 -12.50
N SER A 140 -12.34 -1.13 -12.32
CA SER A 140 -13.06 -0.82 -11.08
C SER A 140 -13.50 -2.13 -10.45
N VAL A 141 -13.32 -2.26 -9.14
CA VAL A 141 -13.60 -3.49 -8.40
C VAL A 141 -14.35 -3.17 -7.12
N GLN A 142 -15.45 -3.88 -6.87
CA GLN A 142 -16.13 -3.88 -5.58
C GLN A 142 -15.95 -5.25 -4.96
N ILE A 143 -15.45 -5.28 -3.73
CA ILE A 143 -15.19 -6.54 -3.01
C ILE A 143 -15.92 -6.49 -1.67
N ASP A 144 -16.77 -7.49 -1.42
CA ASP A 144 -17.35 -7.71 -0.10
C ASP A 144 -16.25 -8.31 0.79
N ILE A 145 -15.87 -7.59 1.84
CA ILE A 145 -14.82 -8.02 2.77
C ILE A 145 -15.38 -8.63 4.05
N GLY A 146 -16.69 -8.86 4.10
CA GLY A 146 -17.37 -9.43 5.25
C GLY A 146 -17.93 -8.38 6.20
N ASN A 147 -18.72 -8.81 7.15
CA ASN A 147 -19.34 -7.97 8.16
C ASN A 147 -20.16 -6.80 7.61
N GLY A 148 -20.67 -6.93 6.38
CA GLY A 148 -21.45 -5.89 5.71
C GLY A 148 -20.63 -4.79 5.07
N PHE A 149 -19.31 -4.91 5.04
CA PHE A 149 -18.42 -3.88 4.48
C PHE A 149 -17.99 -4.22 3.05
N ILE A 150 -17.79 -3.18 2.25
CA ILE A 150 -17.39 -3.28 0.85
C ILE A 150 -16.16 -2.42 0.62
N MET A 151 -15.19 -2.96 -0.10
CA MET A 151 -14.08 -2.19 -0.66
C MET A 151 -14.46 -1.81 -2.09
N ASP A 152 -14.55 -0.51 -2.36
CA ASP A 152 -14.93 0.05 -3.65
C ASP A 152 -13.73 0.80 -4.21
N ASP A 153 -12.98 0.14 -5.08
CA ASP A 153 -11.67 0.59 -5.50
C ASP A 153 -11.54 0.75 -7.01
N TYR A 154 -10.68 1.68 -7.41
CA TYR A 154 -10.07 1.65 -8.74
C TYR A 154 -8.78 0.85 -8.65
N TRP A 155 -8.52 0.02 -9.65
CA TRP A 155 -7.24 -0.62 -9.83
C TRP A 155 -6.47 0.13 -10.89
N LEU A 156 -5.23 0.49 -10.58
CA LEU A 156 -4.35 1.27 -11.45
C LEU A 156 -3.15 0.42 -11.82
N ARG A 157 -2.58 0.69 -12.98
CA ARG A 157 -1.41 -0.04 -13.48
C ARG A 157 -0.36 0.91 -14.00
N TYR A 158 0.88 0.63 -13.64
CA TYR A 158 2.06 1.29 -14.20
C TYR A 158 2.85 0.27 -15.01
N ALA A 159 2.97 0.48 -16.32
CA ALA A 159 3.75 -0.40 -17.20
C ALA A 159 5.18 0.12 -17.28
N MET A 160 6.15 -0.75 -16.98
CA MET A 160 7.55 -0.39 -17.12
C MET A 160 7.90 -0.18 -18.58
N LYS A 161 8.78 0.76 -18.84
CA LYS A 161 9.29 1.01 -20.19
C LYS A 161 10.29 -0.09 -20.55
N GLU A 162 10.18 -0.56 -21.77
CA GLU A 162 11.14 -1.49 -22.34
C GLU A 162 12.50 -0.82 -22.56
#